data_b85864e9f30e11b5e121259dcc3008fa
#
_entry.id   b85864e9f30e11b5e121259dcc3008fa
#
_cell.length_a   1.000
_cell.length_b   1.000
_cell.length_c   1.000
_cell.angle_alpha   90.00
_cell.angle_beta   90.00
_cell.angle_gamma   90.00
#
_symmetry.space_group_name_H-M   'P 1'
#
loop_
_entity.id
_entity.type
_entity.pdbx_description
1 polymer ?
#
loop_
_entity_poly.entity_id
_entity_poly.type
_entity_poly.pdbx_seq_one_letter_code
_entity_poly.pdbx_strand_id
1 'polypeptide(L)'
;MSTKIEDWKTVWITGASTGIGRALAEHMAEPGRTIAVSARSRDKLAALEDEVTGAVAYPMDVCDADVVRRSVEDIESKHGPIDLAVLNAGTWSMTSAKGFDLDAIRTGVDVNYMGVMNALHALLPGMLERKKGHIAITASVAGYRGLPNAIAYGPTKAALINLAETLRTELASEGITVSLVNPGFVDTPL
;
A
#
# COMPACT_ATOMS: atom_id res chain seq x y z
N MET A 1 8.09 -9.76 19.65
CA MET A 1 6.97 -10.72 19.61
C MET A 1 6.38 -10.67 18.21
N SER A 2 6.13 -11.80 17.55
CA SER A 2 5.49 -11.81 16.23
C SER A 2 4.02 -11.41 16.41
N THR A 3 3.59 -10.32 15.79
CA THR A 3 2.18 -9.90 15.78
C THR A 3 1.38 -10.94 14.99
N LYS A 4 0.41 -11.58 15.63
CA LYS A 4 -0.45 -12.54 14.95
C LYS A 4 -1.52 -11.78 14.14
N ILE A 5 -2.01 -12.38 13.06
CA ILE A 5 -3.07 -11.82 12.21
C ILE A 5 -4.32 -11.49 13.03
N GLU A 6 -4.62 -12.30 14.05
CA GLU A 6 -5.73 -12.16 15.01
C GLU A 6 -5.65 -10.86 15.84
N ASP A 7 -4.45 -10.23 15.94
CA ASP A 7 -4.23 -9.02 16.73
C ASP A 7 -4.53 -7.73 15.95
N TRP A 8 -4.77 -7.80 14.63
CA TRP A 8 -5.03 -6.64 13.79
C TRP A 8 -6.50 -6.25 13.82
N LYS A 9 -6.81 -5.15 14.48
CA LYS A 9 -8.17 -4.59 14.56
C LYS A 9 -8.44 -3.54 13.49
N THR A 10 -7.46 -2.69 13.20
CA THR A 10 -7.56 -1.67 12.15
C THR A 10 -6.51 -1.95 11.08
N VAL A 11 -6.98 -2.26 9.88
CA VAL A 11 -6.16 -2.53 8.70
C VAL A 11 -6.41 -1.44 7.66
N TRP A 12 -5.36 -0.90 7.07
CA TRP A 12 -5.47 0.05 5.96
C TRP A 12 -4.84 -0.52 4.70
N ILE A 13 -5.59 -0.51 3.59
CA ILE A 13 -5.15 -1.06 2.30
C ILE A 13 -5.26 0.02 1.22
N THR A 14 -4.14 0.40 0.62
CA THR A 14 -4.12 1.28 -0.55
C THR A 14 -4.23 0.49 -1.85
N GLY A 15 -4.86 1.08 -2.89
CA GLY A 15 -5.10 0.38 -4.16
C GLY A 15 -6.12 -0.75 -4.05
N ALA A 16 -7.13 -0.59 -3.18
CA ALA A 16 -8.09 -1.64 -2.84
C ALA A 16 -9.29 -1.74 -3.81
N SER A 17 -9.39 -0.89 -4.83
CA SER A 17 -10.56 -0.89 -5.72
C SER A 17 -10.62 -2.10 -6.67
N THR A 18 -9.52 -2.80 -6.89
CA THR A 18 -9.40 -3.94 -7.81
C THR A 18 -8.23 -4.84 -7.41
N GLY A 19 -8.12 -5.99 -8.07
CA GLY A 19 -6.94 -6.87 -8.03
C GLY A 19 -6.55 -7.32 -6.63
N ILE A 20 -5.24 -7.31 -6.35
CA ILE A 20 -4.67 -7.81 -5.09
C ILE A 20 -5.26 -7.09 -3.88
N GLY A 21 -5.37 -5.76 -3.94
CA GLY A 21 -5.86 -4.98 -2.80
C GLY A 21 -7.32 -5.28 -2.46
N ARG A 22 -8.18 -5.46 -3.48
CA ARG A 22 -9.58 -5.87 -3.29
C ARG A 22 -9.66 -7.28 -2.70
N ALA A 23 -9.00 -8.25 -3.33
CA ALA A 23 -8.99 -9.63 -2.86
C ALA A 23 -8.46 -9.76 -1.42
N LEU A 24 -7.47 -8.93 -1.05
CA LEU A 24 -6.96 -8.89 0.31
C LEU A 24 -8.00 -8.34 1.30
N ALA A 25 -8.72 -7.27 0.94
CA ALA A 25 -9.80 -6.74 1.78
C ALA A 25 -10.89 -7.79 2.02
N GLU A 26 -11.30 -8.50 0.97
CA GLU A 26 -12.27 -9.59 1.04
C GLU A 26 -11.77 -10.75 1.95
N HIS A 27 -10.49 -11.11 1.82
CA HIS A 27 -9.90 -12.21 2.59
C HIS A 27 -9.67 -11.87 4.06
N MET A 28 -9.46 -10.59 4.38
CA MET A 28 -9.20 -10.13 5.75
C MET A 28 -10.47 -9.79 6.52
N ALA A 29 -11.66 -9.88 5.87
CA ALA A 29 -12.93 -9.60 6.51
C ALA A 29 -13.20 -10.57 7.67
N GLU A 30 -13.37 -10.02 8.86
CA GLU A 30 -13.80 -10.77 10.05
C GLU A 30 -14.57 -9.86 11.02
N PRO A 31 -15.44 -10.42 11.87
CA PRO A 31 -16.18 -9.63 12.86
C PRO A 31 -15.26 -8.86 13.81
N GLY A 32 -15.49 -7.55 13.93
CA GLY A 32 -14.73 -6.68 14.83
C GLY A 32 -13.41 -6.12 14.26
N ARG A 33 -13.09 -6.44 13.00
CA ARG A 33 -11.98 -5.80 12.28
C ARG A 33 -12.50 -4.68 11.38
N THR A 34 -11.87 -3.52 11.43
CA THR A 34 -12.06 -2.45 10.45
C THR A 34 -11.01 -2.55 9.34
N ILE A 35 -11.46 -2.52 8.09
CA ILE A 35 -10.59 -2.53 6.91
C ILE A 35 -10.80 -1.21 6.15
N ALA A 36 -9.97 -0.22 6.44
CA ALA A 36 -9.96 1.04 5.69
C ALA A 36 -9.42 0.77 4.27
N VAL A 37 -10.24 1.00 3.25
CA VAL A 37 -9.92 0.72 1.85
C VAL A 37 -9.78 2.01 1.05
N SER A 38 -8.64 2.19 0.38
CA SER A 38 -8.31 3.43 -0.32
C SER A 38 -7.97 3.20 -1.78
N ALA A 39 -8.53 4.04 -2.64
CA ALA A 39 -8.24 4.16 -4.06
C ALA A 39 -8.88 5.43 -4.61
N ARG A 40 -8.63 5.77 -5.89
CA ARG A 40 -9.25 6.94 -6.55
C ARG A 40 -10.72 6.72 -6.91
N SER A 41 -11.11 5.48 -7.24
CA SER A 41 -12.46 5.15 -7.68
C SER A 41 -13.42 5.03 -6.50
N ARG A 42 -14.19 6.10 -6.25
CA ARG A 42 -15.21 6.15 -5.19
C ARG A 42 -16.25 5.05 -5.32
N ASP A 43 -16.77 4.85 -6.53
CA ASP A 43 -17.85 3.88 -6.76
C ASP A 43 -17.41 2.43 -6.47
N LYS A 44 -16.17 2.09 -6.87
CA LYS A 44 -15.62 0.75 -6.58
C LYS A 44 -15.34 0.53 -5.09
N LEU A 45 -14.93 1.60 -4.38
CA LEU A 45 -14.74 1.50 -2.93
C LEU A 45 -16.07 1.41 -2.19
N ALA A 46 -17.09 2.15 -2.63
CA ALA A 46 -18.44 2.05 -2.07
C ALA A 46 -19.01 0.64 -2.25
N ALA A 47 -18.88 0.05 -3.45
CA ALA A 47 -19.28 -1.34 -3.69
C ALA A 47 -18.52 -2.32 -2.77
N LEU A 48 -17.21 -2.11 -2.53
CA LEU A 48 -16.43 -2.94 -1.64
C LEU A 48 -16.87 -2.80 -0.17
N GLU A 49 -17.23 -1.58 0.25
CA GLU A 49 -17.79 -1.31 1.59
C GLU A 49 -19.12 -2.01 1.80
N ASP A 50 -19.98 -2.05 0.78
CA ASP A 50 -21.28 -2.76 0.83
C ASP A 50 -21.12 -4.29 0.85
N GLU A 51 -20.10 -4.82 0.18
CA GLU A 51 -19.90 -6.26 -0.02
C GLU A 51 -19.04 -6.91 1.07
N VAL A 52 -18.16 -6.17 1.74
CA VAL A 52 -17.14 -6.71 2.65
C VAL A 52 -17.36 -6.24 4.07
N THR A 53 -17.62 -7.18 4.97
CA THR A 53 -17.81 -6.90 6.40
C THR A 53 -16.60 -6.19 7.00
N GLY A 54 -16.84 -5.01 7.57
CA GLY A 54 -15.81 -4.19 8.21
C GLY A 54 -15.01 -3.30 7.25
N ALA A 55 -15.29 -3.35 5.95
CA ALA A 55 -14.68 -2.40 5.01
C ALA A 55 -15.26 -0.99 5.23
N VAL A 56 -14.39 0.02 5.14
CA VAL A 56 -14.74 1.46 5.21
C VAL A 56 -13.99 2.19 4.13
N ALA A 57 -14.73 2.91 3.27
CA ALA A 57 -14.17 3.57 2.10
C ALA A 57 -13.49 4.90 2.43
N TYR A 58 -12.24 5.03 2.04
CA TYR A 58 -11.43 6.26 2.09
C TYR A 58 -10.91 6.63 0.70
N PRO A 59 -11.76 7.25 -0.15
CA PRO A 59 -11.37 7.62 -1.51
C PRO A 59 -10.27 8.67 -1.50
N MET A 60 -9.12 8.36 -2.12
CA MET A 60 -7.99 9.28 -2.21
C MET A 60 -7.04 8.94 -3.36
N ASP A 61 -6.22 9.93 -3.76
CA ASP A 61 -5.03 9.71 -4.56
C ASP A 61 -3.80 9.63 -3.64
N VAL A 62 -3.03 8.55 -3.74
CA VAL A 62 -1.81 8.37 -2.93
C VAL A 62 -0.72 9.38 -3.28
N CYS A 63 -0.81 10.05 -4.44
CA CYS A 63 0.11 11.11 -4.83
C CYS A 63 -0.12 12.42 -4.07
N ASP A 64 -1.28 12.62 -3.45
CA ASP A 64 -1.59 13.81 -2.63
C ASP A 64 -1.23 13.53 -1.16
N ALA A 65 -0.06 14.02 -0.74
CA ALA A 65 0.46 13.80 0.60
C ALA A 65 -0.48 14.34 1.71
N ASP A 66 -1.13 15.47 1.48
CA ASP A 66 -2.05 16.08 2.45
C ASP A 66 -3.34 15.28 2.59
N VAL A 67 -3.87 14.76 1.48
CA VAL A 67 -5.05 13.88 1.51
C VAL A 67 -4.71 12.57 2.22
N VAL A 68 -3.55 11.97 1.94
CA VAL A 68 -3.07 10.76 2.61
C VAL A 68 -2.94 10.98 4.11
N ARG A 69 -2.30 12.07 4.54
CA ARG A 69 -2.14 12.41 5.96
C ARG A 69 -3.50 12.55 6.66
N ARG A 70 -4.41 13.35 6.09
CA ARG A 70 -5.77 13.53 6.67
C ARG A 70 -6.55 12.23 6.73
N SER A 71 -6.39 11.35 5.74
CA SER A 71 -7.05 10.04 5.74
C SER A 71 -6.54 9.14 6.85
N VAL A 72 -5.22 9.10 7.08
CA VAL A 72 -4.63 8.33 8.18
C VAL A 72 -5.10 8.86 9.53
N GLU A 73 -5.08 10.18 9.72
CA GLU A 73 -5.59 10.83 10.94
C GLU A 73 -7.08 10.49 11.19
N ASP A 74 -7.90 10.54 10.16
CA ASP A 74 -9.33 10.23 10.25
C ASP A 74 -9.59 8.73 10.55
N ILE A 75 -8.86 7.84 9.90
CA ILE A 75 -8.92 6.39 10.18
C ILE A 75 -8.57 6.12 11.64
N GLU A 76 -7.42 6.63 12.11
CA GLU A 76 -6.98 6.38 13.47
C GLU A 76 -7.90 7.02 14.53
N SER A 77 -8.48 8.18 14.23
CA SER A 77 -9.42 8.83 15.15
C SER A 77 -10.74 8.11 15.29
N LYS A 78 -11.23 7.46 14.23
CA LYS A 78 -12.54 6.78 14.20
C LYS A 78 -12.48 5.31 14.56
N HIS A 79 -11.40 4.64 14.19
CA HIS A 79 -11.29 3.18 14.24
C HIS A 79 -10.15 2.68 15.13
N GLY A 80 -9.40 3.60 15.73
CA GLY A 80 -8.21 3.27 16.51
C GLY A 80 -6.95 3.14 15.66
N PRO A 81 -5.79 2.94 16.31
CA PRO A 81 -4.50 2.90 15.65
C PRO A 81 -4.44 1.88 14.51
N ILE A 82 -3.85 2.24 13.38
CA ILE A 82 -3.64 1.32 12.27
C ILE A 82 -2.61 0.25 12.70
N ASP A 83 -3.06 -0.99 12.88
CA ASP A 83 -2.20 -2.11 13.25
C ASP A 83 -1.41 -2.64 12.05
N LEU A 84 -2.05 -2.70 10.86
CA LEU A 84 -1.44 -3.11 9.60
C LEU A 84 -1.76 -2.09 8.51
N ALA A 85 -0.73 -1.56 7.86
CA ALA A 85 -0.86 -0.80 6.62
C ALA A 85 -0.32 -1.61 5.44
N VAL A 86 -1.17 -1.88 4.43
CA VAL A 86 -0.79 -2.54 3.19
C VAL A 86 -0.66 -1.49 2.10
N LEU A 87 0.57 -1.12 1.78
CA LEU A 87 0.93 -0.14 0.78
C LEU A 87 1.00 -0.83 -0.58
N ASN A 88 -0.18 -1.02 -1.20
CA ASN A 88 -0.37 -1.82 -2.41
C ASN A 88 -0.72 -0.98 -3.64
N ALA A 89 -1.10 0.28 -3.50
CA ALA A 89 -1.38 1.14 -4.63
C ALA A 89 -0.23 1.14 -5.63
N GLY A 90 -0.56 0.97 -6.90
CA GLY A 90 0.43 0.94 -7.96
C GLY A 90 -0.19 1.13 -9.33
N THR A 91 0.65 1.45 -10.30
CA THR A 91 0.29 1.53 -11.72
C THR A 91 1.39 0.90 -12.56
N TRP A 92 1.00 0.38 -13.70
CA TRP A 92 1.91 -0.14 -14.70
C TRP A 92 1.60 0.49 -16.06
N SER A 93 2.64 0.83 -16.80
CA SER A 93 2.54 1.25 -18.19
C SER A 93 3.66 0.62 -19.00
N MET A 94 3.34 0.17 -20.21
CA MET A 94 4.32 -0.39 -21.12
C MET A 94 5.23 0.74 -21.64
N THR A 95 6.50 0.76 -21.23
CA THR A 95 7.46 1.77 -21.60
C THR A 95 8.77 1.11 -22.00
N SER A 96 9.18 1.29 -23.24
CA SER A 96 10.40 0.69 -23.81
C SER A 96 11.42 1.75 -24.21
N ALA A 97 12.67 1.33 -24.47
CA ALA A 97 13.71 2.23 -24.98
C ALA A 97 13.39 2.86 -26.34
N LYS A 98 12.57 2.16 -27.17
CA LYS A 98 12.14 2.68 -28.49
C LYS A 98 10.91 3.57 -28.40
N GLY A 99 10.06 3.36 -27.39
CA GLY A 99 8.89 4.19 -27.07
C GLY A 99 9.08 4.79 -25.67
N PHE A 100 10.12 5.62 -25.51
CA PHE A 100 10.47 6.21 -24.23
C PHE A 100 9.50 7.34 -23.88
N ASP A 101 8.68 7.10 -22.85
CA ASP A 101 7.65 8.03 -22.39
C ASP A 101 8.00 8.53 -20.98
N LEU A 102 8.46 9.78 -20.90
CA LEU A 102 8.88 10.40 -19.65
C LEU A 102 7.70 10.67 -18.72
N ASP A 103 6.51 10.94 -19.24
CA ASP A 103 5.33 11.23 -18.41
C ASP A 103 4.79 9.94 -17.80
N ALA A 104 4.82 8.82 -18.53
CA ALA A 104 4.53 7.51 -17.96
C ALA A 104 5.55 7.12 -16.87
N ILE A 105 6.84 7.46 -17.05
CA ILE A 105 7.87 7.21 -16.04
C ILE A 105 7.62 8.05 -14.78
N ARG A 106 7.31 9.35 -14.92
CA ARG A 106 6.95 10.23 -13.79
C ARG A 106 5.74 9.70 -13.04
N THR A 107 4.68 9.37 -13.77
CA THR A 107 3.48 8.77 -13.17
C THR A 107 3.80 7.49 -12.40
N GLY A 108 4.65 6.63 -12.96
CA GLY A 108 5.12 5.42 -12.28
C GLY A 108 5.86 5.72 -10.98
N VAL A 109 6.74 6.72 -10.97
CA VAL A 109 7.46 7.17 -9.77
C VAL A 109 6.50 7.76 -8.74
N ASP A 110 5.60 8.64 -9.18
CA ASP A 110 4.67 9.33 -8.27
C ASP A 110 3.70 8.35 -7.59
N VAL A 111 3.13 7.43 -8.34
CA VAL A 111 2.17 6.46 -7.78
C VAL A 111 2.89 5.35 -7.01
N ASN A 112 3.86 4.67 -7.64
CA ASN A 112 4.43 3.44 -7.07
C ASN A 112 5.42 3.70 -5.94
N TYR A 113 6.15 4.83 -5.98
CA TYR A 113 7.18 5.13 -5.00
C TYR A 113 6.76 6.28 -4.07
N MET A 114 6.46 7.46 -4.63
CA MET A 114 6.09 8.61 -3.79
C MET A 114 4.77 8.39 -3.04
N GLY A 115 3.81 7.66 -3.63
CA GLY A 115 2.60 7.24 -2.92
C GLY A 115 2.90 6.41 -1.67
N VAL A 116 3.89 5.52 -1.72
CA VAL A 116 4.37 4.77 -0.54
C VAL A 116 5.07 5.71 0.45
N MET A 117 5.89 6.65 -0.01
CA MET A 117 6.56 7.63 0.84
C MET A 117 5.55 8.53 1.58
N ASN A 118 4.50 8.99 0.89
CA ASN A 118 3.42 9.76 1.50
C ASN A 118 2.70 8.98 2.60
N ALA A 119 2.41 7.70 2.36
CA ALA A 119 1.80 6.83 3.35
C ALA A 119 2.73 6.61 4.57
N LEU A 120 4.00 6.35 4.35
CA LEU A 120 4.99 6.20 5.42
C LEU A 120 5.14 7.49 6.24
N HIS A 121 5.17 8.64 5.58
CA HIS A 121 5.22 9.94 6.26
C HIS A 121 4.04 10.15 7.22
N ALA A 122 2.84 9.71 6.83
CA ALA A 122 1.65 9.80 7.66
C ALA A 122 1.60 8.76 8.80
N LEU A 123 2.09 7.55 8.58
CA LEU A 123 1.99 6.42 9.52
C LEU A 123 3.09 6.40 10.59
N LEU A 124 4.33 6.70 10.18
CA LEU A 124 5.50 6.46 11.03
C LEU A 124 5.47 7.23 12.35
N PRO A 125 5.06 8.51 12.42
CA PRO A 125 5.02 9.23 13.70
C PRO A 125 4.19 8.50 14.77
N GLY A 126 2.97 8.10 14.44
CA GLY A 126 2.09 7.40 15.37
C GLY A 126 2.58 5.98 15.71
N MET A 127 3.11 5.25 14.72
CA MET A 127 3.66 3.92 14.96
C MET A 127 4.90 3.94 15.86
N LEU A 128 5.79 4.92 15.66
CA LEU A 128 7.01 5.11 16.49
C LEU A 128 6.65 5.50 17.92
N GLU A 129 5.68 6.41 18.10
CA GLU A 129 5.23 6.83 19.43
C GLU A 129 4.68 5.64 20.24
N ARG A 130 3.82 4.81 19.63
CA ARG A 130 3.24 3.64 20.29
C ARG A 130 4.11 2.39 20.28
N LYS A 131 5.27 2.43 19.58
CA LYS A 131 6.18 1.30 19.38
C LYS A 131 5.49 0.02 18.90
N LYS A 132 4.52 0.19 18.02
CA LYS A 132 3.70 -0.89 17.49
C LYS A 132 3.18 -0.54 16.11
N GLY A 133 3.29 -1.49 15.17
CA GLY A 133 2.73 -1.38 13.83
C GLY A 133 3.27 -2.46 12.91
N HIS A 134 2.57 -2.65 11.78
CA HIS A 134 3.03 -3.51 10.71
C HIS A 134 2.83 -2.79 9.38
N ILE A 135 3.88 -2.69 8.59
CA ILE A 135 3.88 -2.09 7.25
C ILE A 135 4.16 -3.20 6.25
N ALA A 136 3.24 -3.46 5.34
CA ALA A 136 3.43 -4.37 4.23
C ALA A 136 3.54 -3.58 2.93
N ILE A 137 4.67 -3.69 2.23
CA ILE A 137 4.94 -2.98 0.98
C ILE A 137 4.83 -3.97 -0.18
N THR A 138 3.94 -3.67 -1.14
CA THR A 138 3.77 -4.46 -2.36
C THR A 138 4.73 -3.96 -3.44
N ALA A 139 5.86 -4.66 -3.60
CA ALA A 139 6.78 -4.47 -4.70
C ALA A 139 6.44 -5.39 -5.90
N SER A 140 7.38 -6.09 -6.48
CA SER A 140 7.18 -7.05 -7.57
C SER A 140 8.45 -7.84 -7.83
N VAL A 141 8.34 -9.03 -8.42
CA VAL A 141 9.49 -9.74 -9.01
C VAL A 141 10.20 -8.92 -10.10
N ALA A 142 9.51 -7.97 -10.75
CA ALA A 142 10.09 -7.01 -11.69
C ALA A 142 11.11 -6.05 -11.04
N GLY A 143 11.14 -5.97 -9.71
CA GLY A 143 12.14 -5.20 -8.97
C GLY A 143 13.48 -5.93 -8.80
N TYR A 144 13.53 -7.25 -8.97
CA TYR A 144 14.78 -8.02 -8.85
C TYR A 144 15.64 -7.95 -10.11
N ARG A 145 15.01 -7.85 -11.29
CA ARG A 145 15.68 -7.78 -12.59
C ARG A 145 14.90 -6.93 -13.57
N GLY A 146 15.64 -6.23 -14.44
CA GLY A 146 15.05 -5.49 -15.55
C GLY A 146 14.28 -6.43 -16.49
N LEU A 147 13.03 -6.08 -16.77
CA LEU A 147 12.17 -6.77 -17.71
C LEU A 147 11.96 -5.90 -18.96
N PRO A 148 11.82 -6.49 -20.16
CA PRO A 148 11.44 -5.75 -21.35
C PRO A 148 10.15 -4.95 -21.14
N ASN A 149 10.08 -3.75 -21.68
CA ASN A 149 8.93 -2.84 -21.61
C ASN A 149 8.52 -2.38 -20.19
N ALA A 150 9.38 -2.55 -19.19
CA ALA A 150 9.12 -2.20 -17.79
C ALA A 150 9.92 -0.99 -17.29
N ILE A 151 10.36 -0.08 -18.16
CA ILE A 151 11.21 1.07 -17.80
C ILE A 151 10.53 1.95 -16.74
N ALA A 152 9.22 2.20 -16.87
CA ALA A 152 8.46 3.00 -15.92
C ALA A 152 8.10 2.25 -14.63
N TYR A 153 8.17 0.92 -14.61
CA TYR A 153 7.69 0.10 -13.51
C TYR A 153 8.80 -0.58 -12.70
N GLY A 154 9.67 -1.35 -13.38
CA GLY A 154 10.71 -2.15 -12.73
C GLY A 154 11.58 -1.35 -11.75
N PRO A 155 12.14 -0.19 -12.15
CA PRO A 155 12.94 0.63 -11.26
C PRO A 155 12.20 1.11 -10.01
N THR A 156 10.90 1.44 -10.11
CA THR A 156 10.10 1.84 -8.93
C THR A 156 9.93 0.68 -7.95
N LYS A 157 9.77 -0.54 -8.46
CA LYS A 157 9.64 -1.73 -7.61
C LYS A 157 10.99 -2.16 -7.01
N ALA A 158 12.10 -1.95 -7.70
CA ALA A 158 13.44 -2.12 -7.15
C ALA A 158 13.71 -1.12 -5.98
N ALA A 159 13.30 0.13 -6.16
CA ALA A 159 13.38 1.14 -5.10
C ALA A 159 12.58 0.72 -3.85
N LEU A 160 11.38 0.14 -4.02
CA LEU A 160 10.58 -0.35 -2.90
C LEU A 160 11.20 -1.55 -2.19
N ILE A 161 11.90 -2.43 -2.91
CA ILE A 161 12.63 -3.56 -2.29
C ILE A 161 13.73 -3.00 -1.38
N ASN A 162 14.56 -2.08 -1.88
CA ASN A 162 15.62 -1.45 -1.11
C ASN A 162 15.06 -0.67 0.10
N LEU A 163 14.00 0.11 -0.11
CA LEU A 163 13.31 0.84 0.97
C LEU A 163 12.82 -0.10 2.08
N ALA A 164 12.18 -1.21 1.72
CA ALA A 164 11.65 -2.16 2.70
C ALA A 164 12.78 -2.82 3.52
N GLU A 165 13.92 -3.11 2.91
CA GLU A 165 15.11 -3.65 3.60
C GLU A 165 15.68 -2.62 4.59
N THR A 166 15.79 -1.36 4.17
CA THR A 166 16.24 -0.26 5.03
C THR A 166 15.30 -0.08 6.23
N LEU A 167 14.00 0.06 5.97
CA LEU A 167 13.01 0.23 7.03
C LEU A 167 12.97 -0.96 8.00
N ARG A 168 13.14 -2.19 7.51
CA ARG A 168 13.20 -3.38 8.37
C ARG A 168 14.35 -3.30 9.36
N THR A 169 15.49 -2.78 8.93
CA THR A 169 16.67 -2.61 9.78
C THR A 169 16.48 -1.50 10.81
N GLU A 170 15.97 -0.34 10.36
CA GLU A 170 15.81 0.85 11.21
C GLU A 170 14.68 0.69 12.24
N LEU A 171 13.59 0.00 11.87
CA LEU A 171 12.39 -0.13 12.70
C LEU A 171 12.37 -1.40 13.58
N ALA A 172 13.36 -2.26 13.44
CA ALA A 172 13.41 -3.52 14.20
C ALA A 172 13.42 -3.31 15.73
N SER A 173 14.12 -2.27 16.21
CA SER A 173 14.17 -1.91 17.64
C SER A 173 12.96 -1.12 18.13
N GLU A 174 12.14 -0.60 17.19
CA GLU A 174 11.00 0.26 17.49
C GLU A 174 9.67 -0.50 17.63
N GLY A 175 9.71 -1.84 17.57
CA GLY A 175 8.49 -2.66 17.66
C GLY A 175 7.61 -2.63 16.41
N ILE A 176 8.13 -2.12 15.29
CA ILE A 176 7.42 -2.03 14.02
C ILE A 176 7.94 -3.12 13.07
N THR A 177 7.02 -3.91 12.54
CA THR A 177 7.33 -4.96 11.56
C THR A 177 7.23 -4.42 10.14
N VAL A 178 8.17 -4.78 9.27
CA VAL A 178 8.11 -4.45 7.85
C VAL A 178 8.12 -5.73 7.02
N SER A 179 7.08 -5.93 6.23
CA SER A 179 6.96 -7.03 5.26
C SER A 179 7.08 -6.51 3.84
N LEU A 180 7.80 -7.26 3.02
CA LEU A 180 7.93 -7.03 1.59
C LEU A 180 7.18 -8.14 0.84
N VAL A 181 6.25 -7.77 -0.01
CA VAL A 181 5.48 -8.69 -0.85
C VAL A 181 5.90 -8.49 -2.31
N ASN A 182 6.40 -9.54 -2.94
CA ASN A 182 6.86 -9.50 -4.33
C ASN A 182 6.02 -10.43 -5.21
N PRO A 183 4.83 -9.99 -5.66
CA PRO A 183 4.01 -10.78 -6.56
C PRO A 183 4.73 -11.03 -7.89
N GLY A 184 4.49 -12.20 -8.47
CA GLY A 184 4.79 -12.50 -9.85
C GLY A 184 3.70 -11.95 -10.78
N PHE A 185 3.39 -12.72 -11.83
CA PHE A 185 2.24 -12.41 -12.69
C PHE A 185 0.96 -12.86 -11.98
N VAL A 186 0.10 -11.90 -11.70
CA VAL A 186 -1.21 -12.13 -11.09
C VAL A 186 -2.27 -11.62 -12.05
N ASP A 187 -3.30 -12.41 -12.29
CA ASP A 187 -4.41 -12.03 -13.17
C ASP A 187 -5.25 -10.94 -12.49
N THR A 188 -4.94 -9.70 -12.83
CA THR A 188 -5.56 -8.49 -12.28
C THR A 188 -5.68 -7.42 -13.35
N PRO A 189 -6.57 -6.41 -13.16
CA PRO A 189 -6.73 -5.28 -14.06
C PRO A 189 -5.58 -4.25 -14.04
N LEU A 190 -4.45 -4.56 -13.45
CA LEU A 190 -3.29 -3.65 -13.36
C LEU A 190 -2.62 -3.48 -14.72
#